data_45d03bcd5d7b2370e4773bd00d1dc2e4
#
_entry.id   45d03bcd5d7b2370e4773bd00d1dc2e4
#
_cell.length_a   1.000
_cell.length_b   1.000
_cell.length_c   1.000
_cell.angle_alpha   90.00
_cell.angle_beta   90.00
_cell.angle_gamma   90.00
#
_symmetry.space_group_name_H-M   'P 1'
#
loop_
_entity.id
_entity.type
_entity.pdbx_description
1 polymer ?
#
loop_
_entity_poly.entity_id
_entity_poly.type
_entity_poly.pdbx_seq_one_letter_code
_entity_poly.pdbx_strand_id
1 'polypeptide(L)'
;MVKNHKAEGKAHIIFRYFMLLIGATLAALSIELFLIPNSIIDGGIIGISLIVNHLTSINFGILVFLFNVPFLFSGYKYIGKTFAFSSLFSIVALAIVESQLHYLQPFTNEPLLATVFGGLLLGAGVGLVIRHSGALDGTEILGILLTKKLPFSIGEFVMFFNIFVFGWAGFVLGWEQAMYSILAYYIASKMIDSVVQGFEGDTKAAIIVSDAYEEISDAIIERLGRSVTKLYGKGGIKDNDKEVIYVVVTRLEISKLKSIVGEIDPLAFTTIMDTQEAHGSKFKSAIH
;
A
#
# COMPACT_ATOMS: atom_id res chain seq x y z
N MET A 1 8.14 -28.73 -2.17
CA MET A 1 9.24 -28.10 -1.43
C MET A 1 8.66 -27.47 -0.16
N VAL A 2 8.93 -28.06 0.99
CA VAL A 2 8.44 -27.61 2.29
C VAL A 2 9.26 -26.38 2.68
N LYS A 3 8.62 -25.18 2.67
CA LYS A 3 9.26 -23.98 3.23
C LYS A 3 9.42 -24.18 4.74
N ASN A 4 10.67 -24.31 5.19
CA ASN A 4 11.05 -24.20 6.59
C ASN A 4 10.54 -22.83 7.11
N HIS A 5 9.46 -22.83 7.88
CA HIS A 5 9.10 -21.71 8.74
C HIS A 5 10.17 -21.59 9.83
N LYS A 6 11.21 -20.78 9.60
CA LYS A 6 12.01 -20.26 10.71
C LYS A 6 11.03 -19.56 11.64
N ALA A 7 10.99 -19.98 12.90
CA ALA A 7 10.20 -19.30 13.92
C ALA A 7 10.59 -17.81 13.94
N GLU A 8 9.61 -16.93 13.71
CA GLU A 8 9.84 -15.49 13.79
C GLU A 8 10.40 -15.15 15.17
N GLY A 9 11.50 -14.41 15.22
CA GLY A 9 12.09 -13.97 16.48
C GLY A 9 11.09 -13.15 17.30
N LYS A 10 11.11 -13.27 18.63
CA LYS A 10 10.21 -12.53 19.55
C LYS A 10 10.19 -11.01 19.25
N ALA A 11 11.33 -10.43 18.91
CA ALA A 11 11.45 -9.01 18.55
C ALA A 11 10.63 -8.66 17.29
N HIS A 12 10.61 -9.53 16.28
CA HIS A 12 9.85 -9.31 15.05
C HIS A 12 8.32 -9.37 15.31
N ILE A 13 7.88 -10.27 16.19
CA ILE A 13 6.48 -10.37 16.59
C ILE A 13 6.05 -9.09 17.33
N ILE A 14 6.87 -8.62 18.31
CA ILE A 14 6.58 -7.40 19.06
C ILE A 14 6.50 -6.20 18.12
N PHE A 15 7.47 -6.05 17.20
CA PHE A 15 7.48 -4.98 16.22
C PHE A 15 6.23 -5.01 15.33
N ARG A 16 5.82 -6.19 14.86
CA ARG A 16 4.59 -6.35 14.06
C ARG A 16 3.36 -5.85 14.80
N TYR A 17 3.11 -6.32 16.04
CA TYR A 17 1.94 -5.89 16.81
C TYR A 17 1.98 -4.41 17.19
N PHE A 18 3.16 -3.85 17.38
CA PHE A 18 3.33 -2.42 17.58
C PHE A 18 2.92 -1.61 16.34
N MET A 19 3.34 -2.05 15.15
CA MET A 19 2.93 -1.41 13.88
C MET A 19 1.44 -1.57 13.61
N LEU A 20 0.85 -2.73 13.93
CA LEU A 20 -0.59 -2.95 13.84
C LEU A 20 -1.37 -1.98 14.75
N LEU A 21 -0.89 -1.75 15.97
CA LEU A 21 -1.50 -0.81 16.90
C LEU A 21 -1.42 0.63 16.38
N ILE A 22 -0.26 1.04 15.85
CA ILE A 22 -0.11 2.38 15.23
C ILE A 22 -1.07 2.53 14.06
N GLY A 23 -1.14 1.53 13.17
CA GLY A 23 -2.02 1.57 12.01
C GLY A 23 -3.51 1.65 12.41
N ALA A 24 -3.94 0.85 13.37
CA ALA A 24 -5.30 0.89 13.91
C ALA A 24 -5.61 2.25 14.58
N THR A 25 -4.64 2.84 15.29
CA THR A 25 -4.79 4.17 15.92
C THR A 25 -4.93 5.27 14.86
N LEU A 26 -4.12 5.25 13.80
CA LEU A 26 -4.22 6.23 12.71
C LEU A 26 -5.59 6.14 12.01
N ALA A 27 -6.07 4.92 11.75
CA ALA A 27 -7.39 4.71 11.17
C ALA A 27 -8.51 5.21 12.10
N ALA A 28 -8.44 4.90 13.41
CA ALA A 28 -9.41 5.39 14.40
C ALA A 28 -9.42 6.93 14.49
N LEU A 29 -8.26 7.58 14.51
CA LEU A 29 -8.14 9.04 14.49
C LEU A 29 -8.76 9.64 13.23
N SER A 30 -8.56 9.00 12.07
CA SER A 30 -9.19 9.44 10.83
C SER A 30 -10.70 9.36 10.91
N ILE A 31 -11.23 8.20 11.30
CA ILE A 31 -12.67 7.94 11.34
C ILE A 31 -13.34 8.90 12.30
N GLU A 32 -12.85 9.00 13.55
CA GLU A 32 -13.55 9.69 14.63
C GLU A 32 -13.36 11.21 14.59
N LEU A 33 -12.17 11.71 14.20
CA LEU A 33 -11.90 13.15 14.26
C LEU A 33 -12.08 13.88 12.92
N PHE A 34 -12.14 13.15 11.81
CA PHE A 34 -12.27 13.77 10.48
C PHE A 34 -13.55 13.32 9.77
N LEU A 35 -13.77 11.99 9.62
CA LEU A 35 -14.80 11.48 8.73
C LEU A 35 -16.20 11.55 9.37
N ILE A 36 -16.41 10.92 10.52
CA ILE A 36 -17.73 10.86 11.19
C ILE A 36 -18.31 12.26 11.45
N PRO A 37 -17.56 13.26 11.99
CA PRO A 37 -18.11 14.57 12.28
C PRO A 37 -18.57 15.33 11.04
N ASN A 38 -18.00 15.01 9.87
CA ASN A 38 -18.38 15.61 8.59
C ASN A 38 -19.36 14.75 7.79
N SER A 39 -19.96 13.71 8.42
CA SER A 39 -20.88 12.76 7.78
C SER A 39 -20.27 12.06 6.57
N ILE A 40 -18.96 11.93 6.54
CA ILE A 40 -18.21 11.19 5.53
C ILE A 40 -18.09 9.75 6.01
N ILE A 41 -18.55 8.80 5.21
CA ILE A 41 -18.53 7.39 5.57
C ILE A 41 -17.25 6.76 5.09
N ASP A 42 -16.62 5.95 5.94
CA ASP A 42 -15.64 4.97 5.51
C ASP A 42 -16.33 3.90 4.65
N GLY A 43 -15.56 3.26 3.80
CA GLY A 43 -16.07 2.17 2.97
C GLY A 43 -16.17 0.84 3.75
N GLY A 44 -16.40 -0.23 3.00
CA GLY A 44 -16.31 -1.59 3.49
C GLY A 44 -17.36 -1.97 4.54
N ILE A 45 -16.98 -2.91 5.39
CA ILE A 45 -17.80 -3.38 6.51
C ILE A 45 -17.95 -2.30 7.58
N ILE A 46 -16.92 -1.47 7.76
CA ILE A 46 -16.98 -0.33 8.67
C ILE A 46 -18.08 0.64 8.21
N GLY A 47 -18.11 1.00 6.93
CA GLY A 47 -19.15 1.86 6.35
C GLY A 47 -20.55 1.26 6.47
N ILE A 48 -20.71 -0.03 6.15
CA ILE A 48 -21.98 -0.74 6.37
C ILE A 48 -22.39 -0.70 7.85
N SER A 49 -21.45 -0.91 8.76
CA SER A 49 -21.69 -0.88 10.20
C SER A 49 -22.15 0.51 10.67
N LEU A 50 -21.58 1.58 10.11
CA LEU A 50 -22.00 2.96 10.39
C LEU A 50 -23.43 3.22 9.92
N ILE A 51 -23.77 2.79 8.70
CA ILE A 51 -25.14 2.94 8.16
C ILE A 51 -26.15 2.17 9.03
N VAL A 52 -25.83 0.93 9.38
CA VAL A 52 -26.71 0.09 10.24
C VAL A 52 -26.82 0.67 11.64
N ASN A 53 -25.72 1.17 12.22
CA ASN A 53 -25.74 1.86 13.51
C ASN A 53 -26.67 3.08 13.47
N HIS A 54 -26.57 3.89 12.42
CA HIS A 54 -27.44 5.07 12.23
C HIS A 54 -28.93 4.70 12.12
N LEU A 55 -29.26 3.59 11.46
CA LEU A 55 -30.64 3.14 11.28
C LEU A 55 -31.22 2.38 12.49
N THR A 56 -30.38 1.71 13.28
CA THR A 56 -30.85 0.76 14.31
C THR A 56 -30.44 1.14 15.73
N SER A 57 -29.51 2.09 15.89
CA SER A 57 -28.89 2.46 17.18
C SER A 57 -28.15 1.29 17.88
N ILE A 58 -27.85 0.20 17.17
CA ILE A 58 -27.01 -0.88 17.69
C ILE A 58 -25.57 -0.37 17.79
N ASN A 59 -24.87 -0.72 18.87
CA ASN A 59 -23.50 -0.27 19.09
C ASN A 59 -22.58 -0.59 17.90
N PHE A 60 -21.85 0.43 17.41
CA PHE A 60 -20.97 0.34 16.25
C PHE A 60 -19.92 -0.76 16.37
N GLY A 61 -19.24 -0.84 17.52
CA GLY A 61 -18.19 -1.87 17.74
C GLY A 61 -18.73 -3.31 17.66
N ILE A 62 -19.98 -3.55 18.11
CA ILE A 62 -20.64 -4.85 17.99
C ILE A 62 -20.89 -5.17 16.51
N LEU A 63 -21.37 -4.21 15.73
CA LEU A 63 -21.65 -4.40 14.30
C LEU A 63 -20.37 -4.66 13.52
N VAL A 64 -19.33 -3.87 13.76
CA VAL A 64 -18.01 -4.06 13.13
C VAL A 64 -17.47 -5.46 13.43
N PHE A 65 -17.51 -5.88 14.69
CA PHE A 65 -17.04 -7.21 15.06
C PHE A 65 -17.85 -8.31 14.38
N LEU A 66 -19.18 -8.25 14.50
CA LEU A 66 -20.08 -9.28 13.98
C LEU A 66 -19.96 -9.45 12.45
N PHE A 67 -19.93 -8.33 11.72
CA PHE A 67 -19.85 -8.35 10.27
C PHE A 67 -18.46 -8.75 9.76
N ASN A 68 -17.40 -8.54 10.56
CA ASN A 68 -16.05 -8.96 10.19
C ASN A 68 -15.76 -10.46 10.48
N VAL A 69 -16.54 -11.15 11.34
CA VAL A 69 -16.33 -12.55 11.68
C VAL A 69 -16.23 -13.49 10.45
N PRO A 70 -17.14 -13.44 9.45
CA PRO A 70 -17.06 -14.30 8.27
C PRO A 70 -15.76 -14.10 7.47
N PHE A 71 -15.30 -12.86 7.39
CA PHE A 71 -14.09 -12.50 6.66
C PHE A 71 -12.84 -12.92 7.42
N LEU A 72 -12.82 -12.78 8.74
CA LEU A 72 -11.75 -13.30 9.61
C LEU A 72 -11.61 -14.81 9.47
N PHE A 73 -12.72 -15.54 9.41
CA PHE A 73 -12.71 -16.99 9.17
C PHE A 73 -12.13 -17.32 7.79
N SER A 74 -12.50 -16.55 6.76
CA SER A 74 -11.93 -16.69 5.42
C SER A 74 -10.44 -16.38 5.40
N GLY A 75 -10.00 -15.32 6.08
CA GLY A 75 -8.60 -14.98 6.27
C GLY A 75 -7.80 -16.09 6.96
N TYR A 76 -8.36 -16.68 8.01
CA TYR A 76 -7.76 -17.81 8.71
C TYR A 76 -7.57 -19.03 7.78
N LYS A 77 -8.58 -19.37 6.99
CA LYS A 77 -8.59 -20.55 6.11
C LYS A 77 -7.69 -20.38 4.89
N TYR A 78 -7.68 -19.20 4.24
CA TYR A 78 -7.07 -19.01 2.94
C TYR A 78 -5.75 -18.20 2.97
N ILE A 79 -5.52 -17.39 4.00
CA ILE A 79 -4.27 -16.63 4.15
C ILE A 79 -3.38 -17.28 5.21
N GLY A 80 -3.94 -17.52 6.41
CA GLY A 80 -3.22 -18.22 7.47
C GLY A 80 -3.50 -17.68 8.87
N LYS A 81 -3.05 -18.44 9.87
CA LYS A 81 -3.30 -18.16 11.30
C LYS A 81 -2.74 -16.80 11.74
N THR A 82 -1.49 -16.49 11.36
CA THR A 82 -0.83 -15.26 11.72
C THR A 82 -1.60 -14.03 11.25
N PHE A 83 -2.07 -14.06 9.99
CA PHE A 83 -2.88 -12.99 9.42
C PHE A 83 -4.21 -12.82 10.18
N ALA A 84 -4.92 -13.90 10.45
CA ALA A 84 -6.22 -13.84 11.14
C ALA A 84 -6.09 -13.27 12.56
N PHE A 85 -5.05 -13.68 13.32
CA PHE A 85 -4.81 -13.12 14.65
C PHE A 85 -4.36 -11.65 14.61
N SER A 86 -3.53 -11.27 13.63
CA SER A 86 -3.14 -9.88 13.42
C SER A 86 -4.35 -9.01 13.07
N SER A 87 -5.24 -9.49 12.18
CA SER A 87 -6.45 -8.76 11.80
C SER A 87 -7.42 -8.64 12.95
N LEU A 88 -7.65 -9.72 13.71
CA LEU A 88 -8.48 -9.67 14.91
C LEU A 88 -7.95 -8.66 15.93
N PHE A 89 -6.64 -8.67 16.17
CA PHE A 89 -5.99 -7.70 17.06
C PHE A 89 -6.22 -6.26 16.56
N SER A 90 -6.02 -6.00 15.25
CA SER A 90 -6.16 -4.66 14.67
C SER A 90 -7.62 -4.17 14.71
N ILE A 91 -8.60 -5.04 14.43
CA ILE A 91 -10.03 -4.70 14.51
C ILE A 91 -10.43 -4.36 15.95
N VAL A 92 -9.98 -5.15 16.93
CA VAL A 92 -10.24 -4.90 18.34
C VAL A 92 -9.56 -3.62 18.80
N ALA A 93 -8.29 -3.40 18.39
CA ALA A 93 -7.56 -2.17 18.71
C ALA A 93 -8.26 -0.93 18.11
N LEU A 94 -8.70 -1.00 16.85
CA LEU A 94 -9.49 0.05 16.21
C LEU A 94 -10.73 0.40 17.03
N ALA A 95 -11.55 -0.59 17.36
CA ALA A 95 -12.79 -0.39 18.11
C ALA A 95 -12.56 0.21 19.52
N ILE A 96 -11.50 -0.22 20.21
CA ILE A 96 -11.13 0.31 21.52
C ILE A 96 -10.67 1.78 21.41
N VAL A 97 -9.77 2.06 20.47
CA VAL A 97 -9.24 3.42 20.29
C VAL A 97 -10.35 4.37 19.84
N GLU A 98 -11.18 3.97 18.88
CA GLU A 98 -12.32 4.74 18.39
C GLU A 98 -13.26 5.10 19.55
N SER A 99 -13.62 4.13 20.39
CA SER A 99 -14.50 4.39 21.55
C SER A 99 -13.93 5.40 22.56
N GLN A 100 -12.60 5.50 22.68
CA GLN A 100 -11.95 6.50 23.55
C GLN A 100 -11.92 7.88 22.88
N LEU A 101 -11.83 7.94 21.56
CA LEU A 101 -11.78 9.19 20.80
C LEU A 101 -13.15 9.85 20.63
N HIS A 102 -14.23 9.11 20.81
CA HIS A 102 -15.62 9.58 20.63
C HIS A 102 -15.97 10.84 21.43
N TYR A 103 -15.30 11.09 22.54
CA TYR A 103 -15.52 12.28 23.39
C TYR A 103 -14.67 13.48 22.98
N LEU A 104 -13.80 13.34 21.96
CA LEU A 104 -12.95 14.43 21.52
C LEU A 104 -13.70 15.31 20.51
N GLN A 105 -13.28 16.59 20.46
CA GLN A 105 -13.82 17.50 19.46
C GLN A 105 -13.25 17.15 18.05
N PRO A 106 -14.06 17.33 16.99
CA PRO A 106 -13.60 17.20 15.63
C PRO A 106 -12.37 18.06 15.35
N PHE A 107 -11.44 17.55 14.57
CA PHE A 107 -10.24 18.31 14.18
C PHE A 107 -10.60 19.45 13.21
N THR A 108 -11.60 19.22 12.36
CA THR A 108 -12.14 20.22 11.42
C THR A 108 -13.60 19.93 11.11
N ASN A 109 -14.37 20.98 10.87
CA ASN A 109 -15.75 20.91 10.40
C ASN A 109 -15.86 21.26 8.90
N GLU A 110 -14.72 21.43 8.20
CA GLU A 110 -14.69 21.69 6.79
C GLU A 110 -14.64 20.35 6.02
N PRO A 111 -15.71 19.96 5.28
CA PRO A 111 -15.81 18.63 4.66
C PRO A 111 -14.66 18.33 3.71
N LEU A 112 -14.17 19.31 2.95
CA LEU A 112 -13.07 19.10 2.02
C LEU A 112 -11.73 18.78 2.75
N LEU A 113 -11.43 19.52 3.82
CA LEU A 113 -10.23 19.25 4.63
C LEU A 113 -10.34 17.88 5.32
N ALA A 114 -11.52 17.58 5.88
CA ALA A 114 -11.79 16.28 6.48
C ALA A 114 -11.61 15.13 5.46
N THR A 115 -12.09 15.30 4.24
CA THR A 115 -11.94 14.34 3.14
C THR A 115 -10.47 14.07 2.82
N VAL A 116 -9.67 15.13 2.66
CA VAL A 116 -8.26 14.99 2.24
C VAL A 116 -7.41 14.41 3.37
N PHE A 117 -7.42 15.05 4.53
CA PHE A 117 -6.58 14.60 5.65
C PHE A 117 -7.10 13.32 6.31
N GLY A 118 -8.41 13.15 6.39
CA GLY A 118 -9.02 11.90 6.81
C GLY A 118 -8.64 10.76 5.88
N GLY A 119 -8.81 10.93 4.55
CA GLY A 119 -8.42 9.93 3.56
C GLY A 119 -6.93 9.55 3.64
N LEU A 120 -6.03 10.52 3.80
CA LEU A 120 -4.60 10.28 3.96
C LEU A 120 -4.30 9.47 5.24
N LEU A 121 -4.87 9.86 6.38
CA LEU A 121 -4.67 9.17 7.65
C LEU A 121 -5.25 7.75 7.63
N LEU A 122 -6.47 7.60 7.10
CA LEU A 122 -7.11 6.31 6.92
C LEU A 122 -6.24 5.37 6.08
N GLY A 123 -5.84 5.85 4.90
CA GLY A 123 -5.01 5.06 3.99
C GLY A 123 -3.65 4.70 4.58
N ALA A 124 -3.01 5.61 5.33
CA ALA A 124 -1.76 5.32 6.03
C ALA A 124 -1.96 4.24 7.11
N GLY A 125 -3.03 4.34 7.90
CA GLY A 125 -3.37 3.38 8.94
C GLY A 125 -3.66 1.99 8.39
N VAL A 126 -4.58 1.90 7.43
CA VAL A 126 -4.94 0.66 6.73
C VAL A 126 -3.73 0.05 6.03
N GLY A 127 -2.99 0.84 5.26
CA GLY A 127 -1.80 0.38 4.54
C GLY A 127 -0.74 -0.18 5.48
N LEU A 128 -0.53 0.45 6.65
CA LEU A 128 0.41 -0.02 7.66
C LEU A 128 -0.01 -1.37 8.26
N VAL A 129 -1.30 -1.56 8.52
CA VAL A 129 -1.85 -2.83 9.04
C VAL A 129 -1.70 -3.93 7.99
N ILE A 130 -2.05 -3.68 6.73
CA ILE A 130 -1.90 -4.66 5.64
C ILE A 130 -0.43 -5.04 5.44
N ARG A 131 0.48 -4.08 5.43
CA ARG A 131 1.93 -4.31 5.29
C ARG A 131 2.49 -5.22 6.39
N HIS A 132 1.89 -5.19 7.59
CA HIS A 132 2.29 -6.03 8.72
C HIS A 132 1.40 -7.26 8.90
N SER A 133 0.82 -7.75 7.80
CA SER A 133 0.03 -8.99 7.74
C SER A 133 -1.22 -8.95 8.61
N GLY A 134 -1.95 -7.85 8.58
CA GLY A 134 -3.26 -7.67 9.19
C GLY A 134 -4.26 -7.05 8.22
N ALA A 135 -5.48 -6.83 8.69
CA ALA A 135 -6.53 -6.06 8.04
C ALA A 135 -7.40 -5.40 9.13
N LEU A 136 -8.01 -4.27 8.82
CA LEU A 136 -8.96 -3.58 9.70
C LEU A 136 -10.40 -3.88 9.32
N ASP A 137 -10.63 -4.34 8.09
CA ASP A 137 -11.94 -4.55 7.51
C ASP A 137 -12.00 -5.83 6.67
N GLY A 138 -13.19 -6.45 6.61
CA GLY A 138 -13.47 -7.64 5.82
C GLY A 138 -13.29 -7.44 4.33
N THR A 139 -13.55 -6.24 3.80
CA THR A 139 -13.32 -5.95 2.38
C THR A 139 -11.85 -5.94 2.01
N GLU A 140 -10.98 -5.51 2.93
CA GLU A 140 -9.52 -5.61 2.77
C GLU A 140 -9.08 -7.08 2.75
N ILE A 141 -9.67 -7.92 3.61
CA ILE A 141 -9.40 -9.37 3.60
C ILE A 141 -9.76 -9.98 2.26
N LEU A 142 -10.93 -9.61 1.69
CA LEU A 142 -11.31 -10.00 0.34
C LEU A 142 -10.36 -9.44 -0.71
N GLY A 143 -9.97 -8.17 -0.60
CA GLY A 143 -8.98 -7.54 -1.47
C GLY A 143 -7.69 -8.33 -1.51
N ILE A 144 -7.11 -8.65 -0.35
CA ILE A 144 -5.88 -9.45 -0.25
C ILE A 144 -6.02 -10.85 -0.87
N LEU A 145 -7.20 -11.48 -0.74
CA LEU A 145 -7.46 -12.80 -1.31
C LEU A 145 -7.58 -12.77 -2.83
N LEU A 146 -8.26 -11.77 -3.38
CA LEU A 146 -8.59 -11.67 -4.80
C LEU A 146 -7.47 -11.07 -5.64
N THR A 147 -6.73 -10.11 -5.10
CA THR A 147 -5.60 -9.49 -5.81
C THR A 147 -4.44 -10.45 -6.07
N LYS A 148 -4.37 -11.58 -5.36
CA LYS A 148 -3.45 -12.68 -5.72
C LYS A 148 -3.73 -13.30 -7.09
N LYS A 149 -4.94 -13.12 -7.63
CA LYS A 149 -5.38 -13.71 -8.91
C LYS A 149 -5.76 -12.68 -9.96
N LEU A 150 -5.95 -11.44 -9.56
CA LEU A 150 -6.42 -10.34 -10.40
C LEU A 150 -5.35 -9.24 -10.48
N PRO A 151 -5.23 -8.55 -11.61
CA PRO A 151 -4.23 -7.50 -11.82
C PRO A 151 -4.61 -6.15 -11.18
N PHE A 152 -5.31 -6.16 -10.04
CA PHE A 152 -5.71 -4.96 -9.32
C PHE A 152 -4.92 -4.84 -8.01
N SER A 153 -4.68 -3.60 -7.57
CA SER A 153 -4.17 -3.36 -6.22
C SER A 153 -5.24 -3.61 -5.16
N ILE A 154 -4.82 -3.75 -3.89
CA ILE A 154 -5.76 -3.92 -2.78
C ILE A 154 -6.67 -2.69 -2.66
N GLY A 155 -6.08 -1.47 -2.74
CA GLY A 155 -6.84 -0.22 -2.68
C GLY A 155 -7.84 -0.08 -3.83
N GLU A 156 -7.46 -0.43 -5.06
CA GLU A 156 -8.35 -0.41 -6.22
C GLU A 156 -9.52 -1.39 -6.08
N PHE A 157 -9.27 -2.61 -5.60
CA PHE A 157 -10.32 -3.59 -5.36
C PHE A 157 -11.32 -3.11 -4.32
N VAL A 158 -10.83 -2.63 -3.17
CA VAL A 158 -11.70 -2.16 -2.09
C VAL A 158 -12.46 -0.91 -2.52
N MET A 159 -11.84 0.00 -3.27
CA MET A 159 -12.53 1.15 -3.84
C MET A 159 -13.69 0.74 -4.75
N PHE A 160 -13.48 -0.25 -5.65
CA PHE A 160 -14.54 -0.77 -6.51
C PHE A 160 -15.71 -1.34 -5.70
N PHE A 161 -15.42 -2.14 -4.67
CA PHE A 161 -16.45 -2.69 -3.78
C PHE A 161 -17.23 -1.58 -3.06
N ASN A 162 -16.54 -0.53 -2.66
CA ASN A 162 -17.12 0.59 -1.92
C ASN A 162 -18.06 1.46 -2.75
N ILE A 163 -18.02 1.41 -4.08
CA ILE A 163 -19.01 2.11 -4.95
C ILE A 163 -20.44 1.73 -4.55
N PHE A 164 -20.67 0.46 -4.25
CA PHE A 164 -22.00 -0.02 -3.82
C PHE A 164 -22.38 0.51 -2.42
N VAL A 165 -21.40 0.54 -1.49
CA VAL A 165 -21.61 1.06 -0.13
C VAL A 165 -21.91 2.56 -0.18
N PHE A 166 -21.14 3.31 -0.94
CA PHE A 166 -21.35 4.77 -1.10
C PHE A 166 -22.62 5.11 -1.87
N GLY A 167 -23.00 4.28 -2.85
CA GLY A 167 -24.29 4.42 -3.51
C GLY A 167 -25.45 4.29 -2.52
N TRP A 168 -25.39 3.31 -1.62
CA TRP A 168 -26.40 3.16 -0.56
C TRP A 168 -26.34 4.32 0.44
N ALA A 169 -25.15 4.74 0.84
CA ALA A 169 -24.95 5.90 1.69
C ALA A 169 -25.60 7.18 1.11
N GLY A 170 -25.53 7.36 -0.21
CA GLY A 170 -26.16 8.50 -0.89
C GLY A 170 -27.68 8.57 -0.70
N PHE A 171 -28.36 7.42 -0.61
CA PHE A 171 -29.81 7.40 -0.31
C PHE A 171 -30.14 7.62 1.16
N VAL A 172 -29.23 7.23 2.08
CA VAL A 172 -29.48 7.32 3.55
C VAL A 172 -29.02 8.64 4.12
N LEU A 173 -27.86 9.13 3.73
CA LEU A 173 -27.20 10.31 4.32
C LEU A 173 -27.17 11.53 3.37
N GLY A 174 -27.38 11.32 2.09
CA GLY A 174 -27.35 12.36 1.08
C GLY A 174 -26.19 12.20 0.08
N TRP A 175 -26.42 12.70 -1.14
CA TRP A 175 -25.48 12.53 -2.24
C TRP A 175 -24.18 13.32 -2.10
N GLU A 176 -24.24 14.47 -1.42
CA GLU A 176 -23.06 15.29 -1.15
C GLU A 176 -22.07 14.54 -0.25
N GLN A 177 -22.57 13.93 0.83
CA GLN A 177 -21.79 13.11 1.76
C GLN A 177 -21.22 11.86 1.07
N ALA A 178 -21.99 11.24 0.20
CA ALA A 178 -21.52 10.10 -0.61
C ALA A 178 -20.37 10.51 -1.55
N MET A 179 -20.44 11.67 -2.19
CA MET A 179 -19.37 12.18 -3.06
C MET A 179 -18.09 12.48 -2.27
N TYR A 180 -18.21 13.09 -1.09
CA TYR A 180 -17.05 13.27 -0.20
C TYR A 180 -16.48 11.93 0.28
N SER A 181 -17.32 10.94 0.56
CA SER A 181 -16.88 9.58 0.94
C SER A 181 -16.12 8.89 -0.19
N ILE A 182 -16.59 8.99 -1.44
CA ILE A 182 -15.89 8.48 -2.62
C ILE A 182 -14.52 9.14 -2.76
N LEU A 183 -14.44 10.47 -2.60
CA LEU A 183 -13.19 11.22 -2.71
C LEU A 183 -12.22 10.86 -1.58
N ALA A 184 -12.71 10.77 -0.33
CA ALA A 184 -11.90 10.36 0.82
C ALA A 184 -11.30 8.97 0.60
N TYR A 185 -12.12 8.03 0.15
CA TYR A 185 -11.66 6.67 -0.08
C TYR A 185 -10.74 6.54 -1.30
N TYR A 186 -10.93 7.36 -2.32
CA TYR A 186 -9.97 7.43 -3.44
C TYR A 186 -8.58 7.87 -2.95
N ILE A 187 -8.51 8.88 -2.10
CA ILE A 187 -7.25 9.33 -1.49
C ILE A 187 -6.68 8.22 -0.60
N ALA A 188 -7.52 7.60 0.22
CA ALA A 188 -7.13 6.48 1.07
C ALA A 188 -6.59 5.30 0.25
N SER A 189 -7.24 4.91 -0.85
CA SER A 189 -6.79 3.80 -1.69
C SER A 189 -5.39 4.03 -2.27
N LYS A 190 -5.09 5.24 -2.74
CA LYS A 190 -3.75 5.60 -3.23
C LYS A 190 -2.70 5.60 -2.12
N MET A 191 -3.08 6.02 -0.93
CA MET A 191 -2.20 5.99 0.23
C MET A 191 -1.97 4.55 0.73
N ILE A 192 -3.00 3.70 0.74
CA ILE A 192 -2.88 2.25 1.03
C ILE A 192 -1.84 1.63 0.11
N ASP A 193 -2.00 1.80 -1.20
CA ASP A 193 -1.10 1.23 -2.18
C ASP A 193 0.34 1.72 -1.99
N SER A 194 0.53 3.02 -1.75
CA SER A 194 1.84 3.61 -1.44
C SER A 194 2.51 2.99 -0.22
N VAL A 195 1.75 2.80 0.87
CA VAL A 195 2.28 2.25 2.12
C VAL A 195 2.54 0.75 2.01
N VAL A 196 1.62 0.00 1.37
CA VAL A 196 1.75 -1.46 1.18
C VAL A 196 2.94 -1.80 0.30
N GLN A 197 3.08 -1.11 -0.85
CA GLN A 197 4.21 -1.30 -1.76
C GLN A 197 5.52 -0.81 -1.13
N GLY A 198 5.44 0.20 -0.25
CA GLY A 198 6.58 0.85 0.38
C GLY A 198 7.33 1.76 -0.58
N PHE A 199 8.10 2.69 -0.02
CA PHE A 199 8.97 3.57 -0.81
C PHE A 199 10.13 2.82 -1.48
N GLU A 200 10.37 1.57 -1.09
CA GLU A 200 11.44 0.70 -1.62
C GLU A 200 11.02 -0.10 -2.87
N GLY A 201 9.71 -0.15 -3.20
CA GLY A 201 9.16 -1.04 -4.24
C GLY A 201 9.31 -0.55 -5.69
N ASP A 202 9.67 0.70 -5.92
CA ASP A 202 9.85 1.25 -7.27
C ASP A 202 11.24 0.88 -7.83
N THR A 203 11.40 -0.38 -8.21
CA THR A 203 12.55 -0.79 -9.01
C THR A 203 12.34 -0.36 -10.46
N LYS A 204 13.38 0.14 -11.07
CA LYS A 204 13.42 0.55 -12.47
C LYS A 204 14.49 -0.25 -13.19
N ALA A 205 14.18 -0.74 -14.38
CA ALA A 205 15.19 -1.27 -15.27
C ALA A 205 15.72 -0.14 -16.16
N ALA A 206 17.02 -0.03 -16.27
CA ALA A 206 17.65 0.88 -17.21
C ALA A 206 18.36 0.07 -18.29
N ILE A 207 18.15 0.46 -19.56
CA ILE A 207 18.88 0.01 -20.71
C ILE A 207 19.73 1.17 -21.19
N ILE A 208 21.06 0.97 -21.27
CA ILE A 208 22.01 2.00 -21.65
C ILE A 208 22.77 1.51 -22.88
N VAL A 209 22.75 2.31 -23.92
CA VAL A 209 23.47 2.08 -25.19
C VAL A 209 24.54 3.15 -25.33
N SER A 210 25.80 2.73 -25.30
CA SER A 210 26.97 3.61 -25.41
C SER A 210 28.14 2.85 -25.99
N ASP A 211 29.04 3.53 -26.66
CA ASP A 211 30.33 2.95 -27.10
C ASP A 211 31.32 2.85 -25.93
N ALA A 212 31.11 3.62 -24.82
CA ALA A 212 31.87 3.54 -23.57
C ALA A 212 31.24 2.58 -22.54
N TYR A 213 30.65 1.49 -23.00
CA TYR A 213 29.86 0.57 -22.16
C TYR A 213 30.68 -0.09 -21.04
N GLU A 214 31.99 -0.31 -21.23
CA GLU A 214 32.85 -0.90 -20.20
C GLU A 214 33.04 0.06 -19.03
N GLU A 215 33.45 1.30 -19.33
CA GLU A 215 33.68 2.33 -18.31
C GLU A 215 32.40 2.65 -17.52
N ILE A 216 31.25 2.72 -18.23
CA ILE A 216 29.95 2.92 -17.61
C ILE A 216 29.58 1.76 -16.71
N SER A 217 29.82 0.51 -17.15
CA SER A 217 29.54 -0.70 -16.36
C SER A 217 30.35 -0.72 -15.07
N ASP A 218 31.64 -0.46 -15.16
CA ASP A 218 32.55 -0.44 -14.01
C ASP A 218 32.17 0.68 -13.02
N ALA A 219 31.85 1.87 -13.52
CA ALA A 219 31.41 2.98 -12.69
C ALA A 219 30.07 2.71 -11.99
N ILE A 220 29.12 2.01 -12.65
CA ILE A 220 27.86 1.59 -12.03
C ILE A 220 28.13 0.59 -10.90
N ILE A 221 28.98 -0.40 -11.13
CA ILE A 221 29.34 -1.42 -10.12
C ILE A 221 30.04 -0.76 -8.94
N GLU A 222 31.01 0.13 -9.17
CA GLU A 222 31.80 0.76 -8.13
C GLU A 222 31.01 1.81 -7.34
N ARG A 223 30.29 2.72 -8.02
CA ARG A 223 29.65 3.89 -7.40
C ARG A 223 28.21 3.61 -6.91
N LEU A 224 27.48 2.66 -7.54
CA LEU A 224 26.11 2.29 -7.15
C LEU A 224 26.03 0.94 -6.42
N GLY A 225 27.08 0.10 -6.54
CA GLY A 225 27.06 -1.25 -5.96
C GLY A 225 26.04 -2.19 -6.63
N ARG A 226 25.63 -1.88 -7.88
CA ARG A 226 24.60 -2.63 -8.60
C ARG A 226 25.23 -3.55 -9.63
N SER A 227 24.72 -4.79 -9.73
CA SER A 227 25.14 -5.72 -10.77
C SER A 227 24.65 -5.26 -12.12
N VAL A 228 25.51 -5.35 -13.11
CA VAL A 228 25.25 -4.99 -14.50
C VAL A 228 25.21 -6.28 -15.34
N THR A 229 24.32 -6.34 -16.31
CA THR A 229 24.27 -7.40 -17.33
C THR A 229 24.52 -6.76 -18.69
N LYS A 230 25.53 -7.26 -19.41
CA LYS A 230 25.82 -6.84 -20.78
C LYS A 230 25.03 -7.73 -21.73
N LEU A 231 24.28 -7.10 -22.66
CA LEU A 231 23.49 -7.75 -23.69
C LEU A 231 24.13 -7.47 -25.04
N TYR A 232 24.35 -8.52 -25.85
CA TYR A 232 24.85 -8.36 -27.18
C TYR A 232 23.75 -7.95 -28.16
N GLY A 233 24.01 -6.94 -28.97
CA GLY A 233 23.09 -6.42 -29.95
C GLY A 233 23.79 -5.92 -31.20
N LYS A 234 23.04 -5.54 -32.21
CA LYS A 234 23.55 -4.93 -33.45
C LYS A 234 22.99 -3.55 -33.65
N GLY A 235 23.82 -2.62 -34.08
CA GLY A 235 23.41 -1.28 -34.49
C GLY A 235 22.63 -1.35 -35.81
N GLY A 236 21.37 -0.85 -35.80
CA GLY A 236 20.47 -0.94 -36.94
C GLY A 236 20.89 -0.13 -38.19
N ILE A 237 21.79 0.84 -38.06
CA ILE A 237 22.25 1.67 -39.20
C ILE A 237 23.57 1.12 -39.82
N LYS A 238 24.51 0.74 -38.98
CA LYS A 238 25.85 0.33 -39.39
C LYS A 238 26.11 -1.18 -39.29
N ASP A 239 25.16 -1.95 -38.86
CA ASP A 239 25.23 -3.42 -38.58
C ASP A 239 26.47 -3.83 -37.76
N ASN A 240 26.97 -2.89 -36.92
CA ASN A 240 28.09 -3.13 -36.03
C ASN A 240 27.62 -3.78 -34.74
N ASP A 241 28.46 -4.63 -34.17
CA ASP A 241 28.22 -5.23 -32.87
C ASP A 241 28.23 -4.15 -31.78
N LYS A 242 27.26 -4.22 -30.88
CA LYS A 242 27.10 -3.33 -29.71
C LYS A 242 26.82 -4.11 -28.46
N GLU A 243 27.43 -3.71 -27.37
CA GLU A 243 27.03 -4.15 -26.02
C GLU A 243 26.10 -3.14 -25.39
N VAL A 244 24.99 -3.63 -24.85
CA VAL A 244 23.95 -2.86 -24.21
C VAL A 244 23.95 -3.21 -22.73
N ILE A 245 24.01 -2.19 -21.86
CA ILE A 245 23.99 -2.37 -20.43
C ILE A 245 22.55 -2.50 -19.95
N TYR A 246 22.25 -3.57 -19.23
CA TYR A 246 21.01 -3.74 -18.48
C TYR A 246 21.32 -3.70 -17.00
N VAL A 247 20.68 -2.78 -16.26
CA VAL A 247 20.82 -2.64 -14.81
C VAL A 247 19.48 -2.37 -14.15
N VAL A 248 19.25 -2.98 -12.99
CA VAL A 248 18.06 -2.70 -12.16
C VAL A 248 18.49 -1.86 -10.98
N VAL A 249 17.83 -0.71 -10.82
CA VAL A 249 18.12 0.29 -9.79
C VAL A 249 16.83 0.68 -9.05
N THR A 250 16.95 1.28 -7.88
CA THR A 250 15.80 1.89 -7.19
C THR A 250 15.49 3.27 -7.79
N ARG A 251 14.26 3.75 -7.59
CA ARG A 251 13.85 5.11 -8.02
C ARG A 251 14.80 6.20 -7.50
N LEU A 252 15.31 6.05 -6.29
CA LEU A 252 16.23 7.01 -5.67
C LEU A 252 17.62 7.02 -6.36
N GLU A 253 18.02 5.91 -6.95
CA GLU A 253 19.33 5.76 -7.61
C GLU A 253 19.33 6.27 -9.07
N ILE A 254 18.15 6.53 -9.66
CA ILE A 254 18.05 6.99 -11.05
C ILE A 254 18.85 8.25 -11.33
N SER A 255 18.77 9.23 -10.42
CA SER A 255 19.50 10.49 -10.59
C SER A 255 21.00 10.29 -10.60
N LYS A 256 21.50 9.41 -9.72
CA LYS A 256 22.92 9.07 -9.64
C LYS A 256 23.36 8.23 -10.85
N LEU A 257 22.50 7.30 -11.32
CA LEU A 257 22.75 6.55 -12.56
C LEU A 257 22.90 7.49 -13.76
N LYS A 258 21.97 8.43 -13.93
CA LYS A 258 22.03 9.44 -15.02
C LYS A 258 23.29 10.30 -14.94
N SER A 259 23.73 10.69 -13.73
CA SER A 259 24.96 11.45 -13.54
C SER A 259 26.17 10.64 -13.99
N ILE A 260 26.29 9.39 -13.54
CA ILE A 260 27.40 8.49 -13.91
C ILE A 260 27.49 8.33 -15.43
N VAL A 261 26.36 8.03 -16.09
CA VAL A 261 26.32 7.84 -17.55
C VAL A 261 26.68 9.12 -18.28
N GLY A 262 26.08 10.25 -17.88
CA GLY A 262 26.34 11.55 -18.54
C GLY A 262 27.75 12.10 -18.33
N GLU A 263 28.43 11.74 -17.23
CA GLU A 263 29.83 12.09 -16.96
C GLU A 263 30.79 11.35 -17.90
N ILE A 264 30.50 10.08 -18.23
CA ILE A 264 31.36 9.23 -19.03
C ILE A 264 31.06 9.40 -20.53
N ASP A 265 29.78 9.33 -20.89
CA ASP A 265 29.33 9.50 -22.27
C ASP A 265 28.07 10.36 -22.34
N PRO A 266 28.22 11.67 -22.62
CA PRO A 266 27.07 12.58 -22.79
C PRO A 266 26.13 12.22 -23.94
N LEU A 267 26.58 11.37 -24.90
CA LEU A 267 25.80 10.92 -26.05
C LEU A 267 25.14 9.55 -25.83
N ALA A 268 25.35 8.92 -24.67
CA ALA A 268 24.76 7.64 -24.33
C ALA A 268 23.23 7.73 -24.33
N PHE A 269 22.60 6.74 -24.95
CA PHE A 269 21.13 6.60 -24.92
C PHE A 269 20.71 5.75 -23.74
N THR A 270 19.94 6.34 -22.82
CA THR A 270 19.44 5.66 -21.61
C THR A 270 17.93 5.60 -21.62
N THR A 271 17.36 4.40 -21.60
CA THR A 271 15.92 4.15 -21.41
C THR A 271 15.67 3.63 -20.00
N ILE A 272 14.71 4.21 -19.31
CA ILE A 272 14.30 3.77 -17.97
C ILE A 272 12.85 3.27 -18.05
N MET A 273 12.64 2.04 -17.56
CA MET A 273 11.35 1.36 -17.59
C MET A 273 10.91 0.98 -16.17
N ASP A 274 9.61 0.98 -15.95
CA ASP A 274 9.03 0.44 -14.70
C ASP A 274 9.16 -1.08 -14.68
N THR A 275 9.63 -1.64 -13.56
CA THR A 275 9.61 -3.08 -13.33
C THR A 275 8.54 -3.39 -12.30
N GLN A 276 7.63 -4.31 -12.62
CA GLN A 276 6.58 -4.71 -11.68
C GLN A 276 7.19 -5.39 -10.43
N GLU A 277 8.23 -6.20 -10.63
CA GLU A 277 8.85 -6.94 -9.54
C GLU A 277 10.28 -7.35 -9.93
N ALA A 278 11.24 -7.19 -9.02
CA ALA A 278 12.60 -7.66 -9.18
C ALA A 278 13.01 -8.54 -7.99
N HIS A 279 13.26 -9.83 -8.24
CA HIS A 279 13.73 -10.77 -7.21
C HIS A 279 15.20 -11.13 -7.44
N GLY A 280 16.04 -10.97 -6.41
CA GLY A 280 17.43 -11.38 -6.45
C GLY A 280 18.09 -11.38 -5.08
N SER A 281 18.94 -12.39 -4.81
CA SER A 281 19.64 -12.53 -3.53
C SER A 281 20.63 -11.40 -3.22
N LYS A 282 21.06 -10.63 -4.24
CA LYS A 282 22.00 -9.51 -4.13
C LYS A 282 21.32 -8.14 -4.22
N PHE A 283 20.01 -8.10 -4.42
CA PHE A 283 19.24 -6.86 -4.42
C PHE A 283 18.95 -6.47 -2.97
N LYS A 284 19.98 -6.04 -2.24
CA LYS A 284 19.83 -5.42 -0.92
C LYS A 284 19.60 -3.93 -1.14
N SER A 285 18.57 -3.40 -0.48
CA SER A 285 18.34 -1.96 -0.38
C SER A 285 19.62 -1.25 0.07
N ALA A 286 19.94 -0.15 -0.60
CA ALA A 286 21.17 0.63 -0.34
C ALA A 286 21.06 1.51 0.91
N ILE A 287 20.12 1.23 1.81
CA ILE A 287 19.97 1.94 3.09
C ILE A 287 20.44 1.03 4.22
N HIS A 288 21.69 1.21 4.58
CA HIS A 288 22.24 0.88 5.90
C HIS A 288 22.63 2.18 6.57
#